data_16556d5a76b17ca8b025ae675d3193a0
#
_entry.id   16556d5a76b17ca8b025ae675d3193a0
#
_cell.length_a   1.000
_cell.length_b   1.000
_cell.length_c   1.000
_cell.angle_alpha   90.00
_cell.angle_beta   90.00
_cell.angle_gamma   90.00
#
_symmetry.space_group_name_H-M   'P 1'
#
loop_
_entity.id
_entity.type
_entity.pdbx_description
1 polymer ?
#
loop_
_entity_poly.entity_id
_entity_poly.type
_entity_poly.pdbx_seq_one_letter_code
_entity_poly.pdbx_strand_id
1 'polypeptide(L)'
;MRVPYLRIRQKDAEKEIDRLKTSGEMLRDFRIRREGEWVLVPVKHSEETSDFEENPRIRMDHVGSFERVADFFVIKEREGWQEIIKEIEKKQSPRAIFLDSGVEGTFRIRKLQRVYGTGQPAGIHKENGLRYHIDLERAYFSPRLASLRTEIAESCTRLTKSGLIVDMYAGVGPISIPLLKRGLRVLSIDVNPAAVELLGQNMRLNKVKGNAIIADSNGVYDCLRGVEQVIMNHPTQSLPVTQGIIGKMKRGTYIHTTYISNRMDRIEFDGVEVLERKTVHGYSPSSSLFYFLLEKK
;
A
#
# COMPACT_ATOMS: atom_id res chain seq x y z
N MET A 1 10.33 6.99 30.40
CA MET A 1 10.19 5.70 31.13
C MET A 1 11.52 4.97 31.07
N ARG A 2 11.98 4.40 32.19
CA ARG A 2 13.26 3.71 32.29
C ARG A 2 13.16 2.29 31.73
N VAL A 3 13.93 2.00 30.66
CA VAL A 3 13.89 0.71 29.97
C VAL A 3 15.30 0.19 29.68
N PRO A 4 15.49 -1.14 29.55
CA PRO A 4 16.75 -1.72 29.12
C PRO A 4 17.15 -1.25 27.73
N TYR A 5 18.46 -1.09 27.47
CA TYR A 5 18.95 -0.68 26.15
C TYR A 5 20.29 -1.32 25.81
N LEU A 6 20.58 -1.39 24.51
CA LEU A 6 21.90 -1.70 23.97
C LEU A 6 22.57 -0.43 23.44
N ARG A 7 23.85 -0.29 23.73
CA ARG A 7 24.70 0.79 23.25
C ARG A 7 25.50 0.30 22.05
N ILE A 8 25.20 0.84 20.86
CA ILE A 8 25.75 0.39 19.58
C ILE A 8 26.52 1.55 18.94
N ARG A 9 27.69 1.30 18.38
CA ARG A 9 28.42 2.34 17.65
C ARG A 9 27.64 2.74 16.39
N GLN A 10 27.62 4.03 16.05
CA GLN A 10 26.83 4.56 14.93
C GLN A 10 27.13 3.85 13.60
N LYS A 11 28.39 3.45 13.36
CA LYS A 11 28.80 2.73 12.15
C LYS A 11 28.15 1.32 12.00
N ASP A 12 27.80 0.69 13.11
CA ASP A 12 27.25 -0.66 13.15
C ASP A 12 25.74 -0.66 13.43
N ALA A 13 25.15 0.54 13.68
CA ALA A 13 23.79 0.68 14.21
C ALA A 13 22.72 0.16 13.26
N GLU A 14 22.83 0.40 11.96
CA GLU A 14 21.82 -0.02 10.98
C GLU A 14 21.67 -1.54 10.96
N LYS A 15 22.79 -2.25 10.84
CA LYS A 15 22.84 -3.72 10.81
C LYS A 15 22.29 -4.34 12.10
N GLU A 16 22.69 -3.80 13.24
CA GLU A 16 22.29 -4.33 14.54
C GLU A 16 20.83 -4.03 14.88
N ILE A 17 20.33 -2.84 14.53
CA ILE A 17 18.92 -2.48 14.66
C ILE A 17 18.04 -3.43 13.83
N ASP A 18 18.44 -3.76 12.61
CA ASP A 18 17.68 -4.69 11.77
C ASP A 18 17.71 -6.12 12.32
N ARG A 19 18.84 -6.56 12.89
CA ARG A 19 18.92 -7.82 13.62
C ARG A 19 17.94 -7.85 14.80
N LEU A 20 17.96 -6.79 15.64
CA LEU A 20 17.09 -6.68 16.82
C LEU A 20 15.60 -6.59 16.46
N LYS A 21 15.25 -5.96 15.34
CA LYS A 21 13.88 -5.96 14.83
C LYS A 21 13.43 -7.34 14.37
N THR A 22 14.31 -8.06 13.68
CA THR A 22 14.03 -9.41 13.13
C THR A 22 13.92 -10.44 14.23
N SER A 23 14.79 -10.39 15.26
CA SER A 23 14.73 -11.29 16.43
C SER A 23 13.57 -10.95 17.39
N GLY A 24 12.94 -9.78 17.24
CA GLY A 24 11.89 -9.32 18.14
C GLY A 24 12.41 -8.87 19.52
N GLU A 25 13.71 -8.64 19.66
CA GLU A 25 14.34 -8.16 20.90
C GLU A 25 14.20 -6.65 21.11
N MET A 26 14.05 -5.89 20.02
CA MET A 26 13.89 -4.44 20.09
C MET A 26 12.53 -4.03 20.67
N LEU A 27 12.53 -3.11 21.63
CA LEU A 27 11.33 -2.44 22.13
C LEU A 27 10.96 -1.29 21.21
N ARG A 28 10.00 -1.55 20.29
CA ARG A 28 9.55 -0.56 19.28
C ARG A 28 8.72 0.57 19.88
N ASP A 29 8.25 0.41 21.11
CA ASP A 29 7.43 1.40 21.83
C ASP A 29 8.24 2.62 22.30
N PHE A 30 9.54 2.60 22.13
CA PHE A 30 10.44 3.68 22.54
C PHE A 30 11.29 4.19 21.38
N ARG A 31 11.61 5.49 21.42
CA ARG A 31 12.46 6.12 20.41
C ARG A 31 13.93 5.75 20.63
N ILE A 32 14.60 5.40 19.55
CA ILE A 32 16.06 5.27 19.53
C ILE A 32 16.68 6.64 19.82
N ARG A 33 17.68 6.67 20.68
CA ARG A 33 18.40 7.89 21.08
C ARG A 33 19.84 7.86 20.55
N ARG A 34 20.36 9.01 20.11
CA ARG A 34 21.73 9.15 19.65
C ARG A 34 22.50 10.01 20.64
N GLU A 35 23.69 9.54 21.06
CA GLU A 35 24.58 10.22 21.98
C GLU A 35 26.02 10.15 21.47
N GLY A 36 26.48 11.22 20.80
CA GLY A 36 27.81 11.25 20.19
C GLY A 36 28.00 10.13 19.17
N GLU A 37 28.99 9.28 19.38
CA GLU A 37 29.29 8.12 18.51
C GLU A 37 28.38 6.90 18.75
N TRP A 38 27.43 7.00 19.67
CA TRP A 38 26.61 5.88 20.11
C TRP A 38 25.16 6.05 19.74
N VAL A 39 24.53 4.92 19.46
CA VAL A 39 23.08 4.76 19.28
C VAL A 39 22.57 3.88 20.40
N LEU A 40 21.66 4.39 21.22
CA LEU A 40 21.02 3.68 22.30
C LEU A 40 19.71 3.11 21.79
N VAL A 41 19.61 1.77 21.76
CA VAL A 41 18.46 1.06 21.21
C VAL A 41 17.72 0.37 22.35
N PRO A 42 16.45 0.72 22.61
CA PRO A 42 15.63 0.06 23.62
C PRO A 42 15.41 -1.42 23.29
N VAL A 43 15.65 -2.31 24.26
CA VAL A 43 15.55 -3.77 24.09
C VAL A 43 14.81 -4.42 25.26
N LYS A 44 14.34 -5.65 25.08
CA LYS A 44 13.62 -6.40 26.12
C LYS A 44 14.49 -6.77 27.31
N HIS A 45 15.76 -7.07 27.06
CA HIS A 45 16.69 -7.55 28.07
C HIS A 45 18.05 -6.87 27.88
N SER A 46 18.55 -6.20 28.94
CA SER A 46 19.88 -5.66 29.07
C SER A 46 20.14 -5.32 30.55
N GLU A 47 21.39 -5.36 30.97
CA GLU A 47 21.80 -4.91 32.30
C GLU A 47 21.78 -3.37 32.44
N GLU A 48 21.97 -2.67 31.31
CA GLU A 48 21.94 -1.20 31.29
C GLU A 48 20.51 -0.71 31.08
N THR A 49 20.08 0.29 31.85
CA THR A 49 18.78 0.94 31.75
C THR A 49 18.93 2.45 31.65
N SER A 50 18.09 3.09 30.83
CA SER A 50 18.04 4.55 30.70
C SER A 50 16.62 5.04 30.46
N ASP A 51 16.39 6.34 30.60
CA ASP A 51 15.11 6.95 30.27
C ASP A 51 14.99 7.16 28.77
N PHE A 52 13.90 6.64 28.20
CA PHE A 52 13.55 6.82 26.79
C PHE A 52 12.18 7.47 26.64
N GLU A 53 12.07 8.32 25.61
CA GLU A 53 10.78 8.83 25.18
C GLU A 53 9.99 7.70 24.50
N GLU A 54 8.72 7.58 24.87
CA GLU A 54 7.82 6.68 24.19
C GLU A 54 7.61 7.12 22.74
N ASN A 55 7.55 6.15 21.83
CA ASN A 55 7.30 6.41 20.43
C ASN A 55 5.79 6.58 20.20
N PRO A 56 5.28 7.80 19.99
CA PRO A 56 3.84 8.03 19.89
C PRO A 56 3.18 7.29 18.71
N ARG A 57 3.98 6.81 17.74
CA ARG A 57 3.44 6.03 16.61
C ARG A 57 3.07 4.59 16.97
N ILE A 58 3.61 4.05 18.04
CA ILE A 58 3.48 2.63 18.39
C ILE A 58 2.41 2.40 19.46
N ARG A 59 2.15 3.38 20.34
CA ARG A 59 1.02 3.29 21.29
C ARG A 59 -0.36 3.15 20.62
N MET A 60 -0.46 3.51 19.33
CA MET A 60 -1.71 3.39 18.57
C MET A 60 -1.96 1.98 17.99
N ASP A 61 -0.92 1.14 17.92
CA ASP A 61 -1.05 -0.26 17.45
C ASP A 61 -1.86 -1.14 18.43
N HIS A 62 -1.96 -0.74 19.70
CA HIS A 62 -2.74 -1.46 20.71
C HIS A 62 -4.23 -1.11 20.73
N VAL A 63 -4.63 0.04 20.18
CA VAL A 63 -6.04 0.50 20.21
C VAL A 63 -6.83 0.03 18.99
N GLY A 64 -6.18 -0.54 18.01
CA GLY A 64 -6.82 -1.06 16.81
C GLY A 64 -6.40 -0.33 15.53
N SER A 65 -6.51 -1.04 14.40
CA SER A 65 -6.09 -0.50 13.12
C SER A 65 -7.08 0.54 12.59
N PHE A 66 -6.57 1.71 12.25
CA PHE A 66 -7.28 2.74 11.50
C PHE A 66 -6.45 3.14 10.28
N GLU A 67 -7.08 3.76 9.31
CA GLU A 67 -6.43 4.35 8.15
C GLU A 67 -6.55 5.87 8.23
N ARG A 68 -5.44 6.59 8.07
CA ARG A 68 -5.47 8.03 7.85
C ARG A 68 -5.45 8.31 6.35
N VAL A 69 -6.51 8.94 5.84
CA VAL A 69 -6.63 9.36 4.45
C VAL A 69 -6.82 10.88 4.45
N ALA A 70 -5.90 11.61 3.81
CA ALA A 70 -5.89 13.07 3.86
C ALA A 70 -5.93 13.60 5.31
N ASP A 71 -6.98 14.29 5.70
CA ASP A 71 -7.23 14.89 7.01
C ASP A 71 -8.36 14.19 7.80
N PHE A 72 -8.79 13.02 7.34
CA PHE A 72 -9.81 12.20 8.00
C PHE A 72 -9.30 10.78 8.26
N PHE A 73 -10.06 10.06 9.09
CA PHE A 73 -9.72 8.69 9.51
C PHE A 73 -10.83 7.72 9.15
N VAL A 74 -10.41 6.49 8.83
CA VAL A 74 -11.32 5.38 8.57
C VAL A 74 -10.99 4.25 9.53
N ILE A 75 -11.99 3.79 10.27
CA ILE A 75 -11.91 2.71 11.25
C ILE A 75 -12.79 1.58 10.76
N LYS A 76 -12.28 0.35 10.76
CA LYS A 76 -13.12 -0.81 10.45
C LYS A 76 -14.17 -1.00 11.55
N GLU A 77 -15.43 -1.17 11.15
CA GLU A 77 -16.51 -1.47 12.07
C GLU A 77 -16.25 -2.81 12.78
N ARG A 78 -16.16 -2.76 14.12
CA ARG A 78 -15.92 -3.89 15.01
C ARG A 78 -16.19 -3.49 16.44
N GLU A 79 -16.27 -4.44 17.35
CA GLU A 79 -16.38 -4.16 18.79
C GLU A 79 -15.23 -3.26 19.28
N GLY A 80 -15.54 -2.28 20.11
CA GLY A 80 -14.58 -1.35 20.70
C GLY A 80 -14.14 -0.19 19.80
N TRP A 81 -14.81 0.09 18.66
CA TRP A 81 -14.45 1.21 17.79
C TRP A 81 -14.59 2.59 18.44
N GLN A 82 -15.47 2.70 19.47
CA GLN A 82 -15.68 3.96 20.20
C GLN A 82 -14.42 4.41 20.95
N GLU A 83 -13.66 3.47 21.51
CA GLU A 83 -12.40 3.74 22.21
C GLU A 83 -11.35 4.25 21.21
N ILE A 84 -11.33 3.70 19.99
CA ILE A 84 -10.43 4.15 18.93
C ILE A 84 -10.72 5.60 18.55
N ILE A 85 -12.00 5.99 18.43
CA ILE A 85 -12.40 7.38 18.17
C ILE A 85 -11.84 8.31 19.23
N LYS A 86 -12.09 8.04 20.52
CA LYS A 86 -11.63 8.87 21.63
C LYS A 86 -10.10 9.07 21.60
N GLU A 87 -9.37 8.04 21.21
CA GLU A 87 -7.92 8.12 21.12
C GLU A 87 -7.45 8.93 19.91
N ILE A 88 -8.10 8.78 18.75
CA ILE A 88 -7.82 9.60 17.56
C ILE A 88 -8.11 11.08 17.84
N GLU A 89 -9.26 11.40 18.45
CA GLU A 89 -9.64 12.76 18.84
C GLU A 89 -8.58 13.40 19.73
N LYS A 90 -8.14 12.66 20.76
CA LYS A 90 -7.15 13.16 21.72
C LYS A 90 -5.78 13.44 21.09
N LYS A 91 -5.37 12.67 20.06
CA LYS A 91 -3.99 12.70 19.54
C LYS A 91 -3.82 13.35 18.17
N GLN A 92 -4.87 13.44 17.37
CA GLN A 92 -4.72 13.72 15.93
C GLN A 92 -5.57 14.89 15.40
N SER A 93 -6.49 15.45 16.18
CA SER A 93 -7.42 16.52 15.75
C SER A 93 -8.03 16.26 14.35
N PRO A 94 -8.76 15.15 14.15
CA PRO A 94 -9.28 14.77 12.84
C PRO A 94 -10.38 15.72 12.37
N ARG A 95 -10.45 15.99 11.05
CA ARG A 95 -11.61 16.69 10.47
C ARG A 95 -12.87 15.82 10.56
N ALA A 96 -12.75 14.53 10.29
CA ALA A 96 -13.82 13.55 10.38
C ALA A 96 -13.29 12.15 10.67
N ILE A 97 -14.14 11.28 11.23
CA ILE A 97 -13.86 9.85 11.37
C ILE A 97 -15.06 9.09 10.79
N PHE A 98 -14.76 8.08 10.00
CA PHE A 98 -15.72 7.20 9.33
C PHE A 98 -15.55 5.76 9.79
N LEU A 99 -16.67 5.06 10.02
CA LEU A 99 -16.70 3.61 10.16
C LEU A 99 -16.82 2.97 8.77
N ASP A 100 -16.02 1.95 8.54
CA ASP A 100 -16.00 1.15 7.32
C ASP A 100 -16.59 -0.23 7.62
N SER A 101 -17.84 -0.47 7.15
CA SER A 101 -18.51 -1.75 7.26
C SER A 101 -18.23 -2.69 6.08
N GLY A 102 -17.32 -2.31 5.17
CA GLY A 102 -16.90 -3.12 4.05
C GLY A 102 -16.98 -2.41 2.71
N VAL A 103 -16.99 -3.19 1.64
CA VAL A 103 -17.07 -2.69 0.26
C VAL A 103 -18.27 -3.32 -0.45
N GLU A 104 -18.84 -2.58 -1.41
CA GLU A 104 -19.94 -3.08 -2.22
C GLU A 104 -19.78 -2.80 -3.71
N GLY A 105 -20.55 -3.55 -4.51
CA GLY A 105 -20.65 -3.39 -5.95
C GLY A 105 -19.37 -3.73 -6.71
N THR A 106 -19.46 -3.64 -8.03
CA THR A 106 -18.35 -3.92 -8.96
C THR A 106 -17.17 -2.98 -8.76
N PHE A 107 -17.42 -1.74 -8.37
CA PHE A 107 -16.40 -0.70 -8.16
C PHE A 107 -15.77 -0.77 -6.77
N ARG A 108 -16.21 -1.69 -5.88
CA ARG A 108 -15.69 -1.88 -4.53
C ARG A 108 -15.74 -0.60 -3.70
N ILE A 109 -16.83 0.15 -3.81
CA ILE A 109 -17.02 1.38 -3.03
C ILE A 109 -17.16 1.03 -1.55
N ARG A 110 -16.48 1.78 -0.69
CA ARG A 110 -16.53 1.57 0.76
C ARG A 110 -17.88 2.02 1.30
N LYS A 111 -18.46 1.22 2.22
CA LYS A 111 -19.63 1.60 3.02
C LYS A 111 -19.15 2.38 4.24
N LEU A 112 -19.26 3.69 4.16
CA LEU A 112 -18.73 4.60 5.17
C LEU A 112 -19.85 5.31 5.90
N GLN A 113 -19.85 5.22 7.24
CA GLN A 113 -20.70 6.00 8.12
C GLN A 113 -19.86 7.01 8.89
N ARG A 114 -20.18 8.32 8.75
CA ARG A 114 -19.50 9.33 9.56
C ARG A 114 -19.95 9.26 11.01
N VAL A 115 -19.00 9.13 11.93
CA VAL A 115 -19.24 9.01 13.38
C VAL A 115 -18.64 10.16 14.17
N TYR A 116 -17.78 10.99 13.55
CA TYR A 116 -17.20 12.17 14.18
C TYR A 116 -16.89 13.25 13.14
N GLY A 117 -16.97 14.54 13.56
CA GLY A 117 -16.57 15.69 12.76
C GLY A 117 -17.50 16.03 11.60
N THR A 118 -16.96 16.67 10.56
CA THR A 118 -17.74 17.21 9.44
C THR A 118 -17.13 16.87 8.08
N GLY A 119 -17.94 16.98 7.01
CA GLY A 119 -17.53 16.79 5.62
C GLY A 119 -17.62 15.37 5.11
N GLN A 120 -17.24 15.18 3.85
CA GLN A 120 -17.26 13.90 3.14
C GLN A 120 -15.92 13.16 3.30
N PRO A 121 -15.84 11.84 3.03
CA PRO A 121 -14.61 11.06 3.06
C PRO A 121 -13.75 11.32 1.80
N ALA A 122 -13.51 12.60 1.54
CA ALA A 122 -12.77 13.11 0.39
C ALA A 122 -11.75 14.16 0.82
N GLY A 123 -10.63 14.25 0.10
CA GLY A 123 -9.56 15.21 0.38
C GLY A 123 -8.30 14.95 -0.41
N ILE A 124 -7.26 15.76 -0.17
CA ILE A 124 -5.95 15.59 -0.80
C ILE A 124 -5.06 14.73 0.11
N HIS A 125 -4.86 13.49 -0.28
CA HIS A 125 -3.91 12.58 0.37
C HIS A 125 -2.49 12.81 -0.15
N LYS A 126 -1.51 12.76 0.75
CA LYS A 126 -0.08 12.85 0.41
C LYS A 126 0.60 11.51 0.64
N GLU A 127 1.26 10.98 -0.40
CA GLU A 127 1.99 9.73 -0.34
C GLU A 127 3.27 9.84 -1.18
N ASN A 128 4.43 9.52 -0.59
CA ASN A 128 5.73 9.47 -1.27
C ASN A 128 6.05 10.72 -2.11
N GLY A 129 5.74 11.92 -1.57
CA GLY A 129 5.97 13.19 -2.24
C GLY A 129 4.95 13.56 -3.33
N LEU A 130 3.97 12.71 -3.60
CA LEU A 130 2.88 12.92 -4.54
C LEU A 130 1.58 13.28 -3.81
N ARG A 131 0.63 13.87 -4.55
CA ARG A 131 -0.66 14.31 -4.02
C ARG A 131 -1.79 13.66 -4.81
N TYR A 132 -2.82 13.21 -4.10
CA TYR A 132 -3.95 12.52 -4.70
C TYR A 132 -5.27 13.10 -4.20
N HIS A 133 -6.13 13.55 -5.09
CA HIS A 133 -7.55 13.72 -4.79
C HIS A 133 -8.14 12.33 -4.56
N ILE A 134 -8.62 12.12 -3.35
CA ILE A 134 -9.28 10.86 -2.93
C ILE A 134 -10.72 11.20 -2.58
N ASP A 135 -11.63 10.35 -3.02
CA ASP A 135 -13.03 10.33 -2.62
C ASP A 135 -13.45 8.87 -2.46
N LEU A 136 -13.58 8.42 -1.21
CA LEU A 136 -13.84 7.03 -0.89
C LEU A 136 -15.28 6.58 -1.16
N GLU A 137 -16.21 7.53 -1.40
CA GLU A 137 -17.57 7.23 -1.86
C GLU A 137 -17.65 7.02 -3.37
N ARG A 138 -16.60 7.40 -4.11
CA ARG A 138 -16.57 7.32 -5.57
C ARG A 138 -15.55 6.33 -6.10
N ALA A 139 -14.43 6.12 -5.40
CA ALA A 139 -13.36 5.23 -5.83
C ALA A 139 -12.65 4.58 -4.63
N TYR A 140 -12.26 3.31 -4.79
CA TYR A 140 -11.49 2.62 -3.77
C TYR A 140 -10.08 3.19 -3.65
N PHE A 141 -9.65 3.41 -2.41
CA PHE A 141 -8.26 3.71 -2.07
C PHE A 141 -7.94 3.18 -0.68
N SER A 142 -6.69 2.69 -0.48
CA SER A 142 -6.17 2.33 0.84
C SER A 142 -4.72 2.80 0.99
N PRO A 143 -4.37 3.56 2.02
CA PRO A 143 -3.00 4.00 2.29
C PRO A 143 -2.07 2.85 2.73
N ARG A 144 -2.62 1.70 3.15
CA ARG A 144 -1.84 0.54 3.60
C ARG A 144 -0.93 -0.05 2.52
N LEU A 145 -1.23 0.23 1.25
CA LEU A 145 -0.47 -0.28 0.11
C LEU A 145 0.66 0.67 -0.35
N ALA A 146 0.94 1.75 0.38
CA ALA A 146 1.92 2.76 -0.02
C ALA A 146 3.32 2.19 -0.30
N SER A 147 3.82 1.31 0.58
CA SER A 147 5.12 0.65 0.40
C SER A 147 5.14 -0.25 -0.83
N LEU A 148 4.11 -1.09 -1.01
CA LEU A 148 3.99 -1.96 -2.17
C LEU A 148 3.95 -1.16 -3.48
N ARG A 149 3.22 -0.04 -3.53
CA ARG A 149 3.16 0.82 -4.71
C ARG A 149 4.52 1.41 -5.07
N THR A 150 5.32 1.81 -4.07
CA THR A 150 6.70 2.25 -4.28
C THR A 150 7.55 1.15 -4.88
N GLU A 151 7.51 -0.03 -4.33
CA GLU A 151 8.29 -1.18 -4.80
C GLU A 151 7.89 -1.62 -6.22
N ILE A 152 6.59 -1.64 -6.54
CA ILE A 152 6.12 -1.89 -7.91
C ILE A 152 6.68 -0.83 -8.87
N ALA A 153 6.60 0.46 -8.47
CA ALA A 153 7.10 1.54 -9.32
C ALA A 153 8.63 1.47 -9.54
N GLU A 154 9.39 1.08 -8.53
CA GLU A 154 10.84 0.86 -8.62
C GLU A 154 11.16 -0.35 -9.49
N SER A 155 10.46 -1.46 -9.31
CA SER A 155 10.61 -2.66 -10.12
C SER A 155 10.27 -2.40 -11.59
N CYS A 156 9.15 -1.72 -11.86
CA CYS A 156 8.79 -1.31 -13.21
C CYS A 156 9.88 -0.44 -13.84
N THR A 157 10.45 0.52 -13.11
CA THR A 157 11.52 1.40 -13.60
C THR A 157 12.77 0.60 -13.97
N ARG A 158 13.14 -0.38 -13.15
CA ARG A 158 14.31 -1.24 -13.38
C ARG A 158 14.14 -2.16 -14.59
N LEU A 159 12.94 -2.69 -14.78
CA LEU A 159 12.64 -3.70 -15.81
C LEU A 159 12.24 -3.12 -17.16
N THR A 160 11.73 -1.87 -17.20
CA THR A 160 11.32 -1.23 -18.47
C THR A 160 12.53 -0.83 -19.31
N LYS A 161 12.53 -1.23 -20.56
CA LYS A 161 13.48 -0.76 -21.59
C LYS A 161 12.94 0.46 -22.33
N SER A 162 11.80 0.32 -23.00
CA SER A 162 11.10 1.41 -23.71
C SER A 162 9.64 1.11 -23.99
N GLY A 163 9.16 -0.05 -23.55
CA GLY A 163 7.82 -0.55 -23.82
C GLY A 163 6.71 0.15 -23.04
N LEU A 164 5.50 -0.29 -23.30
CA LEU A 164 4.30 0.19 -22.62
C LEU A 164 4.11 -0.57 -21.31
N ILE A 165 3.84 0.17 -20.23
CA ILE A 165 3.32 -0.38 -18.98
C ILE A 165 1.81 -0.22 -18.98
N VAL A 166 1.08 -1.29 -18.66
CA VAL A 166 -0.38 -1.27 -18.54
C VAL A 166 -0.78 -1.49 -17.09
N ASP A 167 -1.39 -0.47 -16.48
CA ASP A 167 -2.00 -0.56 -15.15
C ASP A 167 -3.49 -0.90 -15.34
N MET A 168 -3.84 -2.17 -15.12
CA MET A 168 -5.14 -2.73 -15.46
C MET A 168 -6.25 -2.40 -14.45
N TYR A 169 -5.88 -1.94 -13.26
CA TYR A 169 -6.80 -1.57 -12.18
C TYR A 169 -6.30 -0.30 -11.51
N ALA A 170 -6.21 0.76 -12.33
CA ALA A 170 -5.45 1.97 -11.99
C ALA A 170 -6.08 2.77 -10.84
N GLY A 171 -7.39 2.65 -10.61
CA GLY A 171 -8.09 3.43 -9.60
C GLY A 171 -7.83 4.93 -9.77
N VAL A 172 -7.49 5.60 -8.70
CA VAL A 172 -7.14 7.04 -8.69
C VAL A 172 -5.67 7.32 -9.09
N GLY A 173 -4.95 6.30 -9.55
CA GLY A 173 -3.59 6.39 -10.10
C GLY A 173 -2.44 6.25 -9.12
N PRO A 174 -2.57 5.55 -7.99
CA PRO A 174 -1.50 5.51 -6.99
C PRO A 174 -0.26 4.71 -7.42
N ILE A 175 -0.36 3.90 -8.49
CA ILE A 175 0.79 3.26 -9.16
C ILE A 175 1.12 3.98 -10.45
N SER A 176 0.13 4.30 -11.29
CA SER A 176 0.34 4.97 -12.57
C SER A 176 1.08 6.31 -12.46
N ILE A 177 0.71 7.16 -11.49
CA ILE A 177 1.30 8.50 -11.35
C ILE A 177 2.78 8.48 -10.98
N PRO A 178 3.26 7.66 -10.02
CA PRO A 178 4.69 7.48 -9.79
C PRO A 178 5.49 7.04 -11.02
N LEU A 179 4.93 6.17 -11.86
CA LEU A 179 5.55 5.73 -13.10
C LEU A 179 5.63 6.84 -14.14
N LEU A 180 4.52 7.57 -14.34
CA LEU A 180 4.48 8.75 -15.22
C LEU A 180 5.45 9.84 -14.76
N LYS A 181 5.62 10.02 -13.43
CA LYS A 181 6.57 10.98 -12.87
C LYS A 181 8.03 10.62 -13.16
N ARG A 182 8.32 9.33 -13.37
CA ARG A 182 9.62 8.82 -13.81
C ARG A 182 9.81 8.84 -15.34
N GLY A 183 8.84 9.40 -16.09
CA GLY A 183 8.89 9.50 -17.55
C GLY A 183 8.54 8.21 -18.29
N LEU A 184 8.00 7.21 -17.61
CA LEU A 184 7.61 5.94 -18.23
C LEU A 184 6.29 6.07 -19.01
N ARG A 185 6.14 5.25 -20.04
CA ARG A 185 4.92 5.19 -20.86
C ARG A 185 3.90 4.30 -20.16
N VAL A 186 2.82 4.87 -19.66
CA VAL A 186 1.78 4.15 -18.92
C VAL A 186 0.42 4.34 -19.59
N LEU A 187 -0.28 3.24 -19.79
CA LEU A 187 -1.73 3.21 -20.05
C LEU A 187 -2.42 2.77 -18.76
N SER A 188 -3.27 3.63 -18.24
CA SER A 188 -4.04 3.38 -17.02
C SER A 188 -5.46 2.98 -17.40
N ILE A 189 -5.95 1.86 -16.92
CA ILE A 189 -7.27 1.33 -17.20
C ILE A 189 -8.03 1.14 -15.89
N ASP A 190 -9.25 1.60 -15.82
CA ASP A 190 -10.15 1.26 -14.73
C ASP A 190 -11.59 1.19 -15.26
N VAL A 191 -12.38 0.29 -14.72
CA VAL A 191 -13.80 0.14 -15.10
C VAL A 191 -14.68 1.20 -14.44
N ASN A 192 -14.23 1.82 -13.34
CA ASN A 192 -14.95 2.87 -12.62
C ASN A 192 -14.71 4.24 -13.25
N PRO A 193 -15.73 4.88 -13.89
CA PRO A 193 -15.56 6.21 -14.48
C PRO A 193 -15.13 7.28 -13.49
N ALA A 194 -15.61 7.21 -12.24
CA ALA A 194 -15.24 8.18 -11.20
C ALA A 194 -13.76 8.04 -10.78
N ALA A 195 -13.23 6.81 -10.76
CA ALA A 195 -11.82 6.58 -10.53
C ALA A 195 -10.94 7.19 -11.64
N VAL A 196 -11.33 7.00 -12.90
CA VAL A 196 -10.62 7.57 -14.07
C VAL A 196 -10.69 9.11 -14.09
N GLU A 197 -11.83 9.69 -13.71
CA GLU A 197 -11.95 11.14 -13.54
C GLU A 197 -10.97 11.66 -12.49
N LEU A 198 -10.95 11.05 -11.29
CA LEU A 198 -10.02 11.38 -10.21
C LEU A 198 -8.55 11.17 -10.64
N LEU A 199 -8.24 10.10 -11.37
CA LEU A 199 -6.92 9.87 -11.94
C LEU A 199 -6.49 11.01 -12.86
N GLY A 200 -7.37 11.50 -13.73
CA GLY A 200 -7.12 12.66 -14.58
C GLY A 200 -6.84 13.94 -13.77
N GLN A 201 -7.58 14.16 -12.68
CA GLN A 201 -7.32 15.26 -11.75
C GLN A 201 -5.94 15.09 -11.06
N ASN A 202 -5.60 13.87 -10.65
CA ASN A 202 -4.36 13.55 -9.99
C ASN A 202 -3.14 13.67 -10.91
N MET A 203 -3.27 13.35 -12.19
CA MET A 203 -2.24 13.63 -13.20
C MET A 203 -1.95 15.11 -13.28
N ARG A 204 -2.98 15.98 -13.36
CA ARG A 204 -2.83 17.44 -13.36
C ARG A 204 -2.17 17.94 -12.08
N LEU A 205 -2.64 17.46 -10.92
CA LEU A 205 -2.14 17.85 -9.59
C LEU A 205 -0.64 17.55 -9.41
N ASN A 206 -0.14 16.45 -10.01
CA ASN A 206 1.25 16.04 -9.97
C ASN A 206 2.07 16.49 -11.19
N LYS A 207 1.47 17.26 -12.10
CA LYS A 207 2.12 17.79 -13.30
C LYS A 207 2.71 16.66 -14.17
N VAL A 208 1.95 15.61 -14.40
CA VAL A 208 2.30 14.51 -15.30
C VAL A 208 1.25 14.38 -16.40
N LYS A 209 1.66 13.82 -17.55
CA LYS A 209 0.78 13.50 -18.67
C LYS A 209 0.77 12.00 -18.89
N GLY A 210 -0.38 11.42 -19.13
CA GLY A 210 -0.57 9.99 -19.38
C GLY A 210 -1.94 9.71 -20.01
N ASN A 211 -2.14 8.48 -20.42
CA ASN A 211 -3.41 8.00 -20.96
C ASN A 211 -4.18 7.22 -19.91
N ALA A 212 -5.44 7.58 -19.73
CA ALA A 212 -6.37 6.85 -18.87
C ALA A 212 -7.66 6.56 -19.67
N ILE A 213 -8.13 5.33 -19.58
CA ILE A 213 -9.35 4.88 -20.27
C ILE A 213 -10.30 4.18 -19.31
N ILE A 214 -11.59 4.39 -19.56
CA ILE A 214 -12.67 3.66 -18.87
C ILE A 214 -12.93 2.39 -19.68
N ALA A 215 -12.54 1.24 -19.18
CA ALA A 215 -12.75 -0.03 -19.85
C ALA A 215 -12.62 -1.22 -18.90
N ASP A 216 -13.19 -2.35 -19.28
CA ASP A 216 -12.82 -3.64 -18.72
C ASP A 216 -11.47 -4.07 -19.31
N SER A 217 -10.46 -4.16 -18.44
CA SER A 217 -9.09 -4.52 -18.79
C SER A 217 -8.98 -5.86 -19.52
N ASN A 218 -9.86 -6.82 -19.20
CA ASN A 218 -9.87 -8.15 -19.83
C ASN A 218 -10.19 -8.07 -21.33
N GLY A 219 -11.06 -7.13 -21.72
CA GLY A 219 -11.44 -6.94 -23.13
C GLY A 219 -10.43 -6.09 -23.91
N VAL A 220 -9.71 -5.19 -23.23
CA VAL A 220 -8.83 -4.23 -23.90
C VAL A 220 -7.45 -4.81 -24.22
N TYR A 221 -6.97 -5.76 -23.40
CA TYR A 221 -5.59 -6.26 -23.52
C TYR A 221 -5.25 -6.78 -24.94
N ASP A 222 -6.19 -7.46 -25.58
CA ASP A 222 -6.00 -8.03 -26.93
C ASP A 222 -5.72 -6.97 -28.01
N CYS A 223 -6.14 -5.72 -27.78
CA CYS A 223 -5.93 -4.60 -28.69
C CYS A 223 -4.58 -3.88 -28.47
N LEU A 224 -3.89 -4.15 -27.39
CA LEU A 224 -2.65 -3.44 -27.02
C LEU A 224 -1.43 -3.99 -27.77
N ARG A 225 -0.47 -3.12 -28.04
CA ARG A 225 0.78 -3.47 -28.72
C ARG A 225 1.97 -2.88 -27.94
N GLY A 226 3.12 -3.57 -27.99
CA GLY A 226 4.34 -3.11 -27.33
C GLY A 226 4.26 -3.09 -25.80
N VAL A 227 3.41 -3.94 -25.23
CA VAL A 227 3.28 -4.10 -23.78
C VAL A 227 4.51 -4.85 -23.27
N GLU A 228 5.24 -4.23 -22.36
CA GLU A 228 6.42 -4.78 -21.71
C GLU A 228 6.13 -5.21 -20.28
N GLN A 229 5.24 -4.49 -19.62
CA GLN A 229 4.82 -4.80 -18.25
C GLN A 229 3.32 -4.62 -18.04
N VAL A 230 2.76 -5.44 -17.17
CA VAL A 230 1.35 -5.38 -16.77
C VAL A 230 1.27 -5.35 -15.24
N ILE A 231 0.45 -4.45 -14.72
CA ILE A 231 0.17 -4.33 -13.29
C ILE A 231 -1.28 -4.74 -13.05
N MET A 232 -1.46 -5.78 -12.23
CA MET A 232 -2.75 -6.37 -11.89
C MET A 232 -2.96 -6.29 -10.38
N ASN A 233 -3.06 -5.05 -9.86
CA ASN A 233 -3.25 -4.82 -8.41
C ASN A 233 -4.73 -4.88 -8.01
N HIS A 234 -5.34 -6.05 -8.19
CA HIS A 234 -6.73 -6.35 -7.80
C HIS A 234 -6.76 -7.63 -6.96
N PRO A 235 -6.42 -7.57 -5.66
CA PRO A 235 -6.09 -8.75 -4.85
C PRO A 235 -7.26 -9.71 -4.60
N THR A 236 -8.49 -9.32 -4.91
CA THR A 236 -9.69 -10.19 -4.84
C THR A 236 -10.09 -10.75 -6.20
N GLN A 237 -9.33 -10.47 -7.27
CA GLN A 237 -9.52 -11.09 -8.56
C GLN A 237 -9.37 -12.61 -8.47
N SER A 238 -10.22 -13.34 -9.17
CA SER A 238 -10.10 -14.80 -9.21
C SER A 238 -8.85 -15.22 -10.00
N LEU A 239 -8.20 -16.26 -9.52
CA LEU A 239 -7.00 -16.80 -10.18
C LEU A 239 -7.26 -17.22 -11.65
N PRO A 240 -8.39 -17.87 -12.01
CA PRO A 240 -8.71 -18.18 -13.40
C PRO A 240 -8.78 -16.97 -14.33
N VAL A 241 -9.34 -15.83 -13.86
CA VAL A 241 -9.39 -14.60 -14.66
C VAL A 241 -7.99 -14.07 -14.91
N THR A 242 -7.15 -14.02 -13.90
CA THR A 242 -5.74 -13.61 -14.05
C THR A 242 -5.00 -14.55 -15.00
N GLN A 243 -5.19 -15.86 -14.85
CA GLN A 243 -4.57 -16.86 -15.74
C GLN A 243 -5.01 -16.69 -17.20
N GLY A 244 -6.28 -16.37 -17.42
CA GLY A 244 -6.80 -16.06 -18.76
C GLY A 244 -6.11 -14.84 -19.40
N ILE A 245 -5.84 -13.79 -18.61
CA ILE A 245 -5.11 -12.60 -19.07
C ILE A 245 -3.63 -12.95 -19.35
N ILE A 246 -2.99 -13.70 -18.45
CA ILE A 246 -1.59 -14.17 -18.61
C ILE A 246 -1.46 -14.99 -19.92
N GLY A 247 -2.44 -15.82 -20.22
CA GLY A 247 -2.47 -16.63 -21.46
C GLY A 247 -2.38 -15.81 -22.75
N LYS A 248 -2.87 -14.57 -22.73
CA LYS A 248 -2.84 -13.64 -23.86
C LYS A 248 -1.55 -12.82 -23.97
N MET A 249 -0.71 -12.83 -22.94
CA MET A 249 0.53 -12.04 -22.88
C MET A 249 1.62 -12.62 -23.77
N LYS A 250 2.45 -11.74 -24.32
CA LYS A 250 3.64 -12.14 -25.08
C LYS A 250 4.73 -12.64 -24.13
N ARG A 251 5.51 -13.58 -24.64
CA ARG A 251 6.74 -14.02 -23.96
C ARG A 251 7.66 -12.83 -23.59
N GLY A 252 8.21 -12.84 -22.38
CA GLY A 252 9.04 -11.78 -21.84
C GLY A 252 8.28 -10.60 -21.25
N THR A 253 6.91 -10.65 -21.19
CA THR A 253 6.12 -9.66 -20.48
C THR A 253 6.27 -9.86 -18.96
N TYR A 254 6.62 -8.80 -18.22
CA TYR A 254 6.63 -8.84 -16.76
C TYR A 254 5.24 -8.53 -16.20
N ILE A 255 4.88 -9.21 -15.11
CA ILE A 255 3.55 -9.12 -14.52
C ILE A 255 3.68 -8.88 -13.02
N HIS A 256 3.13 -7.75 -12.55
CA HIS A 256 3.02 -7.42 -11.14
C HIS A 256 1.59 -7.73 -10.69
N THR A 257 1.40 -8.71 -9.82
CA THR A 257 0.05 -9.10 -9.38
C THR A 257 -0.03 -9.31 -7.87
N THR A 258 -1.24 -9.17 -7.33
CA THR A 258 -1.50 -9.32 -5.89
C THR A 258 -2.68 -10.24 -5.64
N TYR A 259 -2.60 -11.01 -4.55
CA TYR A 259 -3.67 -11.92 -4.12
C TYR A 259 -3.86 -11.92 -2.62
N ILE A 260 -5.10 -12.09 -2.18
CA ILE A 260 -5.44 -12.41 -0.81
C ILE A 260 -5.66 -13.92 -0.70
N SER A 261 -4.92 -14.57 0.16
CA SER A 261 -5.04 -16.01 0.45
C SER A 261 -4.67 -16.31 1.91
N ASN A 262 -5.05 -17.49 2.37
CA ASN A 262 -4.59 -18.01 3.66
C ASN A 262 -3.17 -18.60 3.56
N ARG A 263 -2.71 -18.97 2.36
CA ARG A 263 -1.39 -19.55 2.10
C ARG A 263 -0.86 -19.12 0.74
N MET A 264 0.40 -18.71 0.69
CA MET A 264 1.08 -18.28 -0.53
C MET A 264 1.31 -19.44 -1.51
N ASP A 265 1.62 -20.62 -1.00
CA ASP A 265 1.91 -21.83 -1.78
C ASP A 265 0.70 -22.43 -2.51
N ARG A 266 -0.50 -21.94 -2.22
CA ARG A 266 -1.73 -22.30 -2.97
C ARG A 266 -1.98 -21.44 -4.21
N ILE A 267 -1.12 -20.45 -4.45
CA ILE A 267 -1.24 -19.55 -5.60
C ILE A 267 -0.21 -19.97 -6.64
N GLU A 268 -0.67 -20.61 -7.71
CA GLU A 268 0.14 -21.10 -8.82
C GLU A 268 -0.30 -20.42 -10.12
N PHE A 269 0.66 -20.20 -11.01
CA PHE A 269 0.44 -19.59 -12.30
C PHE A 269 1.07 -20.44 -13.40
N ASP A 270 0.31 -20.72 -14.46
CA ASP A 270 0.79 -21.47 -15.60
C ASP A 270 1.47 -20.56 -16.65
N GLY A 271 2.51 -21.08 -17.29
CA GLY A 271 3.19 -20.42 -18.39
C GLY A 271 3.97 -19.16 -18.01
N VAL A 272 4.41 -19.06 -16.77
CA VAL A 272 5.26 -17.97 -16.26
C VAL A 272 6.40 -18.50 -15.40
N GLU A 273 7.42 -17.67 -15.22
CA GLU A 273 8.43 -17.81 -14.17
C GLU A 273 8.10 -16.86 -13.02
N VAL A 274 8.17 -17.33 -11.79
CA VAL A 274 8.00 -16.52 -10.59
C VAL A 274 9.37 -15.93 -10.23
N LEU A 275 9.57 -14.63 -10.47
CA LEU A 275 10.82 -13.93 -10.18
C LEU A 275 10.90 -13.46 -8.73
N GLU A 276 9.77 -13.05 -8.17
CA GLU A 276 9.64 -12.62 -6.77
C GLU A 276 8.28 -12.99 -6.23
N ARG A 277 8.24 -13.39 -4.96
CA ARG A 277 6.99 -13.54 -4.19
C ARG A 277 7.22 -13.12 -2.75
N LYS A 278 6.24 -12.41 -2.16
CA LYS A 278 6.33 -11.99 -0.76
C LYS A 278 4.97 -11.74 -0.13
N THR A 279 4.95 -11.80 1.19
CA THR A 279 3.83 -11.32 2.01
C THR A 279 3.94 -9.81 2.16
N VAL A 280 2.90 -9.08 1.81
CA VAL A 280 2.83 -7.61 1.95
C VAL A 280 2.40 -7.24 3.36
N HIS A 281 1.23 -7.75 3.80
CA HIS A 281 0.73 -7.61 5.16
C HIS A 281 -0.40 -8.61 5.44
N GLY A 282 -0.76 -8.81 6.71
CA GLY A 282 -1.96 -9.53 7.09
C GLY A 282 -3.22 -8.77 6.63
N TYR A 283 -4.15 -9.49 6.00
CA TYR A 283 -5.42 -8.93 5.54
C TYR A 283 -6.56 -9.18 6.54
N SER A 284 -6.59 -10.37 7.09
CA SER A 284 -7.50 -10.81 8.16
C SER A 284 -6.73 -11.77 9.10
N PRO A 285 -7.33 -12.22 10.22
CA PRO A 285 -6.69 -13.22 11.08
C PRO A 285 -6.28 -14.51 10.36
N SER A 286 -6.96 -14.85 9.27
CA SER A 286 -6.74 -16.09 8.51
C SER A 286 -6.18 -15.89 7.11
N SER A 287 -5.91 -14.64 6.67
CA SER A 287 -5.45 -14.36 5.32
C SER A 287 -4.46 -13.21 5.26
N SER A 288 -3.56 -13.27 4.27
CA SER A 288 -2.58 -12.22 3.98
C SER A 288 -2.68 -11.77 2.54
N LEU A 289 -2.21 -10.55 2.28
CA LEU A 289 -1.98 -10.03 0.94
C LEU A 289 -0.60 -10.48 0.48
N PHE A 290 -0.56 -11.13 -0.67
CA PHE A 290 0.67 -11.58 -1.33
C PHE A 290 0.90 -10.78 -2.61
N TYR A 291 2.16 -10.51 -2.91
CA TYR A 291 2.61 -9.92 -4.16
C TYR A 291 3.47 -10.91 -4.92
N PHE A 292 3.34 -10.91 -6.23
CA PHE A 292 4.12 -11.70 -7.17
C PHE A 292 4.62 -10.83 -8.31
N LEU A 293 5.91 -10.98 -8.64
CA LEU A 293 6.51 -10.55 -9.88
C LEU A 293 6.75 -11.78 -10.74
N LEU A 294 6.15 -11.82 -11.92
CA LEU A 294 6.18 -12.94 -12.84
C LEU A 294 6.76 -12.49 -14.19
N GLU A 295 7.37 -13.42 -14.93
CA GLU A 295 7.75 -13.24 -16.33
C GLU A 295 7.05 -14.27 -17.20
N LYS A 296 6.37 -13.85 -18.26
CA LYS A 296 5.73 -14.73 -19.23
C LYS A 296 6.74 -15.55 -20.02
N LYS A 297 6.58 -16.89 -20.02
CA LYS A 297 7.41 -17.87 -20.77
C LYS A 297 6.83 -18.17 -22.14
#